data_6ee24ec02e0240188178cab51325a90a
#
_entry.id   6ee24ec02e0240188178cab51325a90a
#
_cell.length_a   1.000
_cell.length_b   1.000
_cell.length_c   1.000
_cell.angle_alpha   90.00
_cell.angle_beta   90.00
_cell.angle_gamma   90.00
#
_symmetry.space_group_name_H-M   'P 1'
#
loop_
_entity.id
_entity.type
_entity.pdbx_description
1 polymer ?
#
loop_
_entity_poly.entity_id
_entity_poly.type
_entity_poly.pdbx_seq_one_letter_code
_entity_poly.pdbx_strand_id
1 'polypeptide(L)'
;MLKRILIPFIAVGFIVGCLVASCGVKAPPLPPEFVVPKKIDDLKVKKEDGGVLLKWTKPKENTDDSTLDDLLGFRVFRKDIPDEDIDCPPCSGEFEEIYDFTLVAPGRANIKGDTIYLEDLSLSSGITYIYMVVSRNSGGFYSDPSNTIEVYFQR
;
A
#
# COMPACT_ATOMS: atom_id res chain seq x y z
N MET A 1 -3.42 45.45 51.56
CA MET A 1 -2.71 45.29 50.26
C MET A 1 -2.38 43.85 49.93
N LEU A 2 -2.23 42.94 50.87
CA LEU A 2 -1.85 41.54 50.62
C LEU A 2 -2.89 40.68 49.88
N LYS A 3 -4.19 40.92 50.12
CA LYS A 3 -5.30 40.17 49.45
C LYS A 3 -5.44 40.36 47.94
N ARG A 4 -4.96 41.48 47.39
CA ARG A 4 -5.06 41.77 45.92
C ARG A 4 -4.01 41.06 45.08
N ILE A 5 -2.92 40.64 45.69
CA ILE A 5 -1.80 39.97 44.97
C ILE A 5 -1.99 38.46 44.96
N LEU A 6 -2.72 37.86 45.92
CA LEU A 6 -2.89 36.41 46.02
C LEU A 6 -3.83 35.84 44.95
N ILE A 7 -4.86 36.60 44.52
CA ILE A 7 -5.85 36.17 43.56
C ILE A 7 -5.25 35.90 42.15
N PRO A 8 -4.36 36.76 41.60
CA PRO A 8 -3.79 36.49 40.29
C PRO A 8 -2.83 35.27 40.31
N PHE A 9 -2.13 35.00 41.39
CA PHE A 9 -1.25 33.83 41.50
C PHE A 9 -2.03 32.50 41.58
N ILE A 10 -3.18 32.48 42.23
CA ILE A 10 -4.05 31.29 42.26
C ILE A 10 -4.68 31.04 40.90
N ALA A 11 -5.10 32.09 40.18
CA ALA A 11 -5.66 31.97 38.84
C ALA A 11 -4.62 31.47 37.81
N VAL A 12 -3.38 31.94 37.86
CA VAL A 12 -2.30 31.48 36.98
C VAL A 12 -1.92 30.02 37.28
N GLY A 13 -1.86 29.63 38.56
CA GLY A 13 -1.61 28.23 38.95
C GLY A 13 -2.68 27.28 38.47
N PHE A 14 -3.95 27.69 38.43
CA PHE A 14 -5.07 26.88 37.96
C PHE A 14 -5.05 26.71 36.41
N ILE A 15 -4.68 27.76 35.67
CA ILE A 15 -4.55 27.74 34.22
C ILE A 15 -3.38 26.86 33.79
N VAL A 16 -2.24 26.90 34.45
CA VAL A 16 -1.06 26.06 34.18
C VAL A 16 -1.36 24.59 34.49
N GLY A 17 -2.12 24.30 35.58
CA GLY A 17 -2.54 22.94 35.91
C GLY A 17 -3.44 22.29 34.89
N CYS A 18 -4.32 23.04 34.21
CA CYS A 18 -5.20 22.52 33.13
C CYS A 18 -4.50 22.18 31.83
N LEU A 19 -3.33 22.79 31.57
CA LEU A 19 -2.59 22.56 30.29
C LEU A 19 -1.81 21.25 30.28
N VAL A 20 -1.57 20.60 31.41
CA VAL A 20 -0.84 19.31 31.47
C VAL A 20 -1.74 18.08 31.63
N ALA A 21 -3.06 18.26 31.66
CA ALA A 21 -4.03 17.16 31.77
C ALA A 21 -4.47 16.60 30.39
N SER A 22 -3.61 16.67 29.38
CA SER A 22 -3.84 15.97 28.10
C SER A 22 -3.50 14.48 28.27
N CYS A 23 -4.41 13.70 28.86
CA CYS A 23 -4.35 12.24 28.77
C CYS A 23 -4.63 11.84 27.31
N GLY A 24 -3.58 11.52 26.58
CA GLY A 24 -3.72 10.86 25.30
C GLY A 24 -4.43 9.51 25.49
N VAL A 25 -5.66 9.40 25.02
CA VAL A 25 -6.38 8.11 24.97
C VAL A 25 -5.66 7.27 23.91
N LYS A 26 -4.95 6.22 24.34
CA LYS A 26 -4.42 5.22 23.41
C LYS A 26 -5.61 4.52 22.74
N ALA A 27 -5.58 4.44 21.41
CA ALA A 27 -6.52 3.61 20.69
C ALA A 27 -6.46 2.15 21.22
N PRO A 28 -7.59 1.43 21.26
CA PRO A 28 -7.57 0.02 21.63
C PRO A 28 -6.63 -0.75 20.68
N PRO A 29 -5.93 -1.79 21.18
CA PRO A 29 -5.11 -2.65 20.33
C PRO A 29 -5.96 -3.22 19.20
N LEU A 30 -5.43 -3.17 17.97
CA LEU A 30 -6.07 -3.86 16.85
C LEU A 30 -5.97 -5.37 17.05
N PRO A 31 -7.06 -6.14 16.81
CA PRO A 31 -6.95 -7.58 16.76
C PRO A 31 -5.89 -8.02 15.73
N PRO A 32 -5.15 -9.12 15.97
CA PRO A 32 -4.06 -9.55 15.09
C PRO A 32 -4.46 -9.75 13.62
N GLU A 33 -5.71 -10.11 13.34
CA GLU A 33 -6.28 -10.26 12.00
C GLU A 33 -6.41 -8.95 11.22
N PHE A 34 -6.29 -7.80 11.88
CA PHE A 34 -6.30 -6.47 11.26
C PHE A 34 -4.89 -5.87 11.12
N VAL A 35 -3.88 -6.57 11.64
CA VAL A 35 -2.48 -6.19 11.46
C VAL A 35 -1.98 -6.87 10.19
N VAL A 36 -2.01 -6.14 9.10
CA VAL A 36 -1.64 -6.62 7.76
C VAL A 36 -0.49 -5.77 7.21
N PRO A 37 0.24 -6.25 6.20
CA PRO A 37 1.27 -5.43 5.56
C PRO A 37 0.73 -4.09 5.09
N LYS A 38 1.48 -3.01 5.26
CA LYS A 38 1.15 -1.72 4.63
C LYS A 38 1.04 -1.89 3.12
N LYS A 39 0.12 -1.14 2.52
CA LYS A 39 -0.03 -1.11 1.06
C LYS A 39 1.24 -0.62 0.39
N ILE A 40 1.50 -1.13 -0.80
CA ILE A 40 2.53 -0.64 -1.68
C ILE A 40 2.03 0.66 -2.32
N ASP A 41 2.83 1.72 -2.34
CA ASP A 41 2.45 3.04 -2.88
C ASP A 41 3.42 3.52 -3.99
N ASP A 42 4.41 2.71 -4.32
CA ASP A 42 5.47 3.01 -5.27
C ASP A 42 5.48 2.09 -6.51
N LEU A 43 4.35 1.40 -6.80
CA LEU A 43 4.23 0.59 -8.00
C LEU A 43 4.42 1.46 -9.25
N LYS A 44 5.31 1.02 -10.14
CA LYS A 44 5.68 1.69 -11.39
C LYS A 44 5.68 0.70 -12.55
N VAL A 45 5.46 1.21 -13.75
CA VAL A 45 5.54 0.46 -14.99
C VAL A 45 6.54 1.13 -15.94
N LYS A 46 7.27 0.32 -16.67
CA LYS A 46 8.13 0.74 -17.78
C LYS A 46 7.82 -0.13 -18.99
N LYS A 47 7.59 0.49 -20.16
CA LYS A 47 7.48 -0.26 -21.42
C LYS A 47 8.86 -0.81 -21.79
N GLU A 48 8.87 -2.07 -22.23
CA GLU A 48 10.05 -2.75 -22.74
C GLU A 48 9.71 -3.46 -24.06
N ASP A 49 10.72 -3.95 -24.78
CA ASP A 49 10.51 -4.65 -26.04
C ASP A 49 9.68 -5.92 -25.82
N GLY A 50 8.44 -5.89 -26.29
CA GLY A 50 7.52 -7.03 -26.20
C GLY A 50 6.64 -7.10 -24.97
N GLY A 51 6.73 -6.15 -24.03
CA GLY A 51 5.93 -6.19 -22.80
C GLY A 51 6.09 -4.98 -21.90
N VAL A 52 5.87 -5.17 -20.63
CA VAL A 52 6.09 -4.17 -19.59
C VAL A 52 6.86 -4.77 -18.43
N LEU A 53 7.66 -3.93 -17.78
CA LEU A 53 8.34 -4.23 -16.53
C LEU A 53 7.65 -3.49 -15.39
N LEU A 54 7.06 -4.24 -14.48
CA LEU A 54 6.53 -3.75 -13.21
C LEU A 54 7.65 -3.68 -12.18
N LYS A 55 7.62 -2.64 -11.34
CA LYS A 55 8.61 -2.44 -10.27
C LYS A 55 7.93 -1.87 -9.04
N TRP A 56 8.24 -2.42 -7.86
CA TRP A 56 7.81 -1.90 -6.56
C TRP A 56 8.78 -2.27 -5.45
N THR A 57 8.62 -1.66 -4.28
CA THR A 57 9.41 -1.95 -3.09
C THR A 57 8.60 -2.82 -2.12
N LYS A 58 9.27 -3.77 -1.46
CA LYS A 58 8.69 -4.58 -0.38
C LYS A 58 8.27 -3.68 0.78
N PRO A 59 7.04 -3.80 1.32
CA PRO A 59 6.68 -3.11 2.55
C PRO A 59 7.54 -3.62 3.71
N LYS A 60 7.92 -2.73 4.64
CA LYS A 60 8.73 -3.05 5.82
C LYS A 60 7.94 -2.97 7.12
N GLU A 61 6.72 -2.49 7.04
CA GLU A 61 5.85 -2.23 8.18
C GLU A 61 4.45 -2.78 7.95
N ASN A 62 3.79 -3.05 9.04
CA ASN A 62 2.37 -3.35 9.09
C ASN A 62 1.53 -2.08 9.22
N THR A 63 0.21 -2.20 9.12
CA THR A 63 -0.76 -1.10 9.22
C THR A 63 -0.77 -0.41 10.59
N ASP A 64 -0.26 -1.07 11.63
CA ASP A 64 -0.10 -0.53 12.99
C ASP A 64 1.30 0.05 13.26
N ASP A 65 2.11 0.27 12.21
CA ASP A 65 3.49 0.73 12.25
C ASP A 65 4.49 -0.25 12.90
N SER A 66 4.08 -1.47 13.21
CA SER A 66 5.01 -2.52 13.63
C SER A 66 5.87 -3.01 12.45
N THR A 67 7.05 -3.56 12.75
CA THR A 67 7.92 -4.15 11.73
C THR A 67 7.25 -5.36 11.09
N LEU A 68 7.33 -5.46 9.77
CA LEU A 68 6.82 -6.58 9.00
C LEU A 68 7.93 -7.63 8.78
N ASP A 69 8.02 -8.60 9.68
CA ASP A 69 9.03 -9.65 9.64
C ASP A 69 8.56 -10.94 8.93
N ASP A 70 7.26 -11.03 8.68
CA ASP A 70 6.60 -12.23 8.18
C ASP A 70 6.02 -12.08 6.76
N LEU A 71 6.56 -11.15 5.96
CA LEU A 71 6.16 -10.97 4.56
C LEU A 71 6.41 -12.25 3.77
N LEU A 72 5.34 -12.86 3.25
CA LEU A 72 5.42 -14.11 2.50
C LEU A 72 5.59 -13.89 1.00
N GLY A 73 4.82 -12.98 0.39
CA GLY A 73 4.84 -12.80 -1.06
C GLY A 73 3.83 -11.78 -1.56
N PHE A 74 3.52 -11.87 -2.84
CA PHE A 74 2.70 -10.88 -3.56
C PHE A 74 1.76 -11.54 -4.54
N ARG A 75 0.63 -10.87 -4.77
CA ARG A 75 -0.27 -11.11 -5.91
C ARG A 75 -0.30 -9.90 -6.81
N VAL A 76 -0.22 -10.12 -8.09
CA VAL A 76 -0.29 -9.08 -9.12
C VAL A 76 -1.57 -9.25 -9.89
N PHE A 77 -2.31 -8.17 -10.02
CA PHE A 77 -3.58 -8.12 -10.74
C PHE A 77 -3.46 -7.19 -11.92
N ARG A 78 -4.18 -7.53 -12.98
CA ARG A 78 -4.26 -6.74 -14.20
C ARG A 78 -5.72 -6.63 -14.64
N LYS A 79 -6.07 -5.46 -15.15
CA LYS A 79 -7.33 -5.20 -15.84
C LYS A 79 -7.00 -4.77 -17.27
N ASP A 80 -7.65 -5.39 -18.23
CA ASP A 80 -7.47 -5.16 -19.65
C ASP A 80 -8.63 -4.28 -20.16
N ILE A 81 -8.33 -3.13 -20.77
CA ILE A 81 -9.31 -2.20 -21.34
C ILE A 81 -9.02 -2.07 -22.83
N PRO A 82 -9.82 -2.71 -23.70
CA PRO A 82 -9.77 -2.48 -25.13
C PRO A 82 -10.04 -1.02 -25.49
N ASP A 83 -9.43 -0.50 -26.57
CA ASP A 83 -9.63 0.90 -26.99
C ASP A 83 -11.10 1.26 -27.20
N GLU A 84 -11.93 0.32 -27.63
CA GLU A 84 -13.38 0.51 -27.82
C GLU A 84 -14.15 0.73 -26.50
N ASP A 85 -13.59 0.30 -25.38
CA ASP A 85 -14.20 0.38 -24.04
C ASP A 85 -13.60 1.50 -23.16
N ILE A 86 -12.65 2.29 -23.68
CA ILE A 86 -11.92 3.29 -22.90
C ILE A 86 -12.85 4.37 -22.31
N ASP A 87 -13.92 4.69 -23.00
CA ASP A 87 -14.93 5.67 -22.57
C ASP A 87 -16.04 5.05 -21.70
N CYS A 88 -16.00 3.76 -21.45
CA CYS A 88 -16.98 3.03 -20.65
C CYS A 88 -16.29 2.19 -19.55
N PRO A 89 -15.83 2.81 -18.43
CA PRO A 89 -15.17 2.09 -17.35
C PRO A 89 -15.95 0.87 -16.79
N PRO A 90 -17.32 0.87 -16.75
CA PRO A 90 -18.08 -0.31 -16.38
C PRO A 90 -18.05 -1.44 -17.41
N CYS A 91 -17.75 -1.13 -18.70
CA CYS A 91 -17.69 -2.13 -19.78
C CYS A 91 -16.35 -2.90 -19.76
N SER A 92 -15.29 -2.31 -19.21
CA SER A 92 -14.02 -2.98 -19.02
C SER A 92 -14.11 -3.97 -17.88
N GLY A 93 -13.64 -5.21 -18.08
CA GLY A 93 -13.68 -6.32 -17.13
C GLY A 93 -13.17 -6.00 -15.71
N GLU A 94 -13.15 -6.97 -14.86
CA GLU A 94 -12.61 -6.89 -13.49
C GLU A 94 -11.09 -7.09 -13.49
N PHE A 95 -10.47 -6.83 -12.34
CA PHE A 95 -9.07 -7.17 -12.13
C PHE A 95 -8.92 -8.68 -12.04
N GLU A 96 -8.06 -9.24 -12.86
CA GLU A 96 -7.70 -10.66 -12.86
C GLU A 96 -6.32 -10.85 -12.22
N GLU A 97 -6.15 -11.89 -11.42
CA GLU A 97 -4.86 -12.29 -10.89
C GLU A 97 -4.01 -12.87 -12.02
N ILE A 98 -2.91 -12.21 -12.36
CA ILE A 98 -1.99 -12.66 -13.41
C ILE A 98 -0.75 -13.37 -12.86
N TYR A 99 -0.43 -13.15 -11.58
CA TYR A 99 0.72 -13.78 -10.95
C TYR A 99 0.62 -13.80 -9.41
N ASP A 100 0.83 -14.97 -8.80
CA ASP A 100 1.02 -15.16 -7.34
C ASP A 100 2.41 -15.78 -7.11
N PHE A 101 3.19 -15.25 -6.18
CA PHE A 101 4.50 -15.78 -5.85
C PHE A 101 4.90 -15.48 -4.40
N THR A 102 5.86 -16.28 -3.90
CA THR A 102 6.46 -16.06 -2.59
C THR A 102 7.90 -15.56 -2.72
N LEU A 103 8.42 -14.93 -1.66
CA LEU A 103 9.81 -14.45 -1.64
C LEU A 103 10.83 -15.58 -1.75
N VAL A 104 10.49 -16.80 -1.30
CA VAL A 104 11.35 -17.98 -1.37
C VAL A 104 11.24 -18.74 -2.70
N ALA A 105 10.14 -18.52 -3.44
CA ALA A 105 9.91 -19.11 -4.75
C ALA A 105 9.35 -18.04 -5.71
N PRO A 106 10.19 -17.09 -6.14
CA PRO A 106 9.74 -15.93 -6.90
C PRO A 106 9.39 -16.26 -8.37
N GLY A 107 9.76 -17.43 -8.86
CA GLY A 107 9.50 -17.83 -10.24
C GLY A 107 10.09 -16.83 -11.24
N ARG A 108 9.20 -16.17 -12.04
CA ARG A 108 9.61 -15.15 -13.02
C ARG A 108 9.86 -13.75 -12.42
N ALA A 109 9.52 -13.54 -11.15
CA ALA A 109 9.83 -12.28 -10.49
C ALA A 109 11.32 -12.21 -10.12
N ASN A 110 11.95 -11.07 -10.33
CA ASN A 110 13.35 -10.82 -9.98
C ASN A 110 13.41 -9.92 -8.75
N ILE A 111 14.07 -10.38 -7.68
CA ILE A 111 14.18 -9.67 -6.41
C ILE A 111 15.60 -9.15 -6.25
N LYS A 112 15.77 -7.83 -6.17
CA LYS A 112 17.05 -7.15 -5.94
C LYS A 112 16.98 -6.32 -4.67
N GLY A 113 17.48 -6.85 -3.57
CA GLY A 113 17.36 -6.23 -2.24
C GLY A 113 15.88 -6.11 -1.85
N ASP A 114 15.41 -4.88 -1.66
CA ASP A 114 14.01 -4.61 -1.32
C ASP A 114 13.12 -4.37 -2.55
N THR A 115 13.71 -4.31 -3.74
CA THR A 115 12.97 -4.01 -4.97
C THR A 115 12.60 -5.28 -5.72
N ILE A 116 11.37 -5.36 -6.18
CA ILE A 116 10.83 -6.44 -6.98
C ILE A 116 10.59 -5.95 -8.40
N TYR A 117 10.92 -6.80 -9.35
CA TYR A 117 10.71 -6.61 -10.78
C TYR A 117 9.94 -7.79 -11.33
N LEU A 118 8.90 -7.53 -12.12
CA LEU A 118 8.10 -8.55 -12.77
C LEU A 118 7.81 -8.13 -14.22
N GLU A 119 8.18 -8.97 -15.17
CA GLU A 119 7.83 -8.76 -16.56
C GLU A 119 6.46 -9.35 -16.87
N ASP A 120 5.64 -8.58 -17.59
CA ASP A 120 4.44 -9.08 -18.24
C ASP A 120 4.62 -8.98 -19.76
N LEU A 121 4.72 -10.16 -20.38
CA LEU A 121 4.93 -10.32 -21.82
C LEU A 121 3.64 -10.76 -22.55
N SER A 122 2.55 -11.00 -21.81
CA SER A 122 1.28 -11.48 -22.37
C SER A 122 0.35 -10.32 -22.72
N LEU A 123 0.88 -9.36 -23.49
CA LEU A 123 0.18 -8.14 -23.88
C LEU A 123 -0.18 -8.13 -25.37
N SER A 124 -1.36 -7.60 -25.66
CA SER A 124 -1.84 -7.36 -27.03
C SER A 124 -1.80 -5.86 -27.35
N SER A 125 -1.50 -5.54 -28.62
CA SER A 125 -1.49 -4.15 -29.09
C SER A 125 -2.90 -3.56 -29.11
N GLY A 126 -3.06 -2.27 -28.79
CA GLY A 126 -4.35 -1.58 -28.80
C GLY A 126 -5.16 -1.81 -27.50
N ILE A 127 -4.50 -2.16 -26.41
CA ILE A 127 -5.14 -2.37 -25.12
C ILE A 127 -4.46 -1.51 -24.06
N THR A 128 -5.26 -0.88 -23.22
CA THR A 128 -4.81 -0.22 -21.99
C THR A 128 -4.85 -1.22 -20.85
N TYR A 129 -3.72 -1.41 -20.20
CA TYR A 129 -3.55 -2.29 -19.05
C TYR A 129 -3.44 -1.50 -17.76
N ILE A 130 -4.22 -1.88 -16.75
CA ILE A 130 -4.12 -1.32 -15.41
C ILE A 130 -3.63 -2.41 -14.47
N TYR A 131 -2.60 -2.09 -13.67
CA TYR A 131 -2.00 -3.03 -12.72
C TYR A 131 -2.17 -2.56 -11.29
N MET A 132 -2.29 -3.52 -10.37
CA MET A 132 -2.15 -3.33 -8.93
C MET A 132 -1.51 -4.56 -8.31
N VAL A 133 -0.93 -4.37 -7.12
CA VAL A 133 -0.25 -5.42 -6.37
C VAL A 133 -0.76 -5.42 -4.94
N VAL A 134 -0.90 -6.61 -4.35
CA VAL A 134 -1.13 -6.78 -2.91
C VAL A 134 -0.01 -7.63 -2.33
N SER A 135 0.44 -7.30 -1.14
CA SER A 135 1.36 -8.12 -0.36
C SER A 135 0.60 -9.08 0.55
N ARG A 136 1.23 -10.20 0.90
CA ARG A 136 0.67 -11.22 1.77
C ARG A 136 1.69 -11.60 2.85
N ASN A 137 1.25 -11.69 4.11
CA ASN A 137 2.05 -12.21 5.19
C ASN A 137 1.93 -13.74 5.36
N SER A 138 2.72 -14.33 6.25
CA SER A 138 2.70 -15.78 6.52
C SER A 138 1.41 -16.25 7.16
N GLY A 139 0.66 -15.37 7.81
CA GLY A 139 -0.67 -15.64 8.35
C GLY A 139 -1.78 -15.73 7.28
N GLY A 140 -1.44 -15.43 6.00
CA GLY A 140 -2.39 -15.46 4.89
C GLY A 140 -3.23 -14.18 4.75
N PHE A 141 -2.91 -13.13 5.50
CA PHE A 141 -3.57 -11.83 5.42
C PHE A 141 -2.93 -10.94 4.35
N TYR A 142 -3.76 -10.18 3.66
CA TYR A 142 -3.36 -9.34 2.54
C TYR A 142 -3.37 -7.86 2.92
N SER A 143 -2.45 -7.10 2.33
CA SER A 143 -2.50 -5.64 2.37
C SER A 143 -3.70 -5.10 1.59
N ASP A 144 -4.03 -3.83 1.80
CA ASP A 144 -4.82 -3.08 0.82
C ASP A 144 -4.11 -3.08 -0.54
N PRO A 145 -4.85 -2.93 -1.66
CA PRO A 145 -4.27 -2.78 -2.98
C PRO A 145 -3.29 -1.61 -3.06
N SER A 146 -2.23 -1.78 -3.85
CA SER A 146 -1.28 -0.71 -4.15
C SER A 146 -1.94 0.48 -4.85
N ASN A 147 -1.17 1.53 -5.14
CA ASN A 147 -1.54 2.46 -6.20
C ASN A 147 -1.74 1.68 -7.49
N THR A 148 -2.70 2.09 -8.32
CA THR A 148 -2.86 1.59 -9.67
C THR A 148 -1.96 2.34 -10.64
N ILE A 149 -1.47 1.63 -11.64
CA ILE A 149 -0.73 2.22 -12.77
C ILE A 149 -1.34 1.76 -14.07
N GLU A 150 -1.33 2.66 -15.03
CA GLU A 150 -1.92 2.45 -16.34
C GLU A 150 -0.85 2.51 -17.42
N VAL A 151 -0.98 1.66 -18.43
CA VAL A 151 -0.11 1.67 -19.61
C VAL A 151 -0.88 1.26 -20.85
N TYR A 152 -0.93 2.13 -21.84
CA TYR A 152 -1.39 1.77 -23.18
C TYR A 152 -0.28 1.01 -23.90
N PHE A 153 -0.59 -0.19 -24.41
CA PHE A 153 0.40 -1.02 -25.08
C PHE A 153 0.17 -1.01 -26.60
N GLN A 154 1.20 -0.60 -27.32
CA GLN A 154 1.26 -0.61 -28.77
C GLN A 154 2.63 -1.11 -29.19
N ARG A 155 2.63 -2.15 -30.03
CA ARG A 155 3.84 -2.67 -30.68
C ARG A 155 4.17 -1.88 -31.93
#